data_64dddf8309694e33f1b05f1e60d10c98
#
_entry.id   64dddf8309694e33f1b05f1e60d10c98
#
_cell.length_a   1.000
_cell.length_b   1.000
_cell.length_c   1.000
_cell.angle_alpha   90.00
_cell.angle_beta   90.00
_cell.angle_gamma   90.00
#
_symmetry.space_group_name_H-M   'P 1'
#
loop_
_entity.id
_entity.type
_entity.pdbx_description
1 polymer ?
#
loop_
_entity_poly.entity_id
_entity_poly.type
_entity_poly.pdbx_seq_one_letter_code
_entity_poly.pdbx_strand_id
1 'polypeptide(L)'
;YVILDRADDDHTEPHPSDNPDASSRSVLYGVVQHSGAELSAHETITAEQDHWGSIAQLAAEYETVAAAAQKDRWAALIRDSGLDDEQADSVLVSDAFGALTAELRRAEANHHDIDRLFPRLVAARGFDDAEDIAKVLHYRLARATAQTAGSARARVAPRLIAGLIARADGPMTDQMRQALDERHRLIEQRASAVLDTALTDKKPWTRKLGPTPDEEKAARRWRSSARVVAAYRDRYQITDTSPLGPPAQNDAQKVDRARAETALRRLTAKPGRPEQDRAVAQRQGRDLGL
;
A
#
# COMPACT_ATOMS: atom_id res chain seq x y z
N TYR A 1 -12.84 36.35 26.21
CA TYR A 1 -11.73 37.17 26.76
C TYR A 1 -10.43 36.46 26.42
N VAL A 2 -9.60 37.07 25.59
CA VAL A 2 -8.24 36.61 25.30
C VAL A 2 -7.30 37.44 26.17
N ILE A 3 -6.63 36.81 27.12
CA ILE A 3 -5.61 37.48 27.95
C ILE A 3 -4.30 37.31 27.17
N LEU A 4 -3.77 38.43 26.67
CA LEU A 4 -2.43 38.50 26.11
C LEU A 4 -1.48 38.81 27.27
N ASP A 5 -0.82 37.80 27.80
CA ASP A 5 0.28 37.99 28.75
C ASP A 5 1.54 38.38 27.97
N ARG A 6 2.29 39.35 28.50
CA ARG A 6 3.60 39.73 27.98
C ARG A 6 4.59 38.70 28.50
N ALA A 7 4.79 37.62 27.74
CA ALA A 7 5.93 36.77 27.97
C ALA A 7 7.18 37.52 27.54
N ASP A 8 8.10 37.77 28.45
CA ASP A 8 9.45 38.20 28.13
C ASP A 8 10.11 37.13 27.27
N ASP A 9 10.52 37.55 26.09
CA ASP A 9 11.31 36.73 25.17
C ASP A 9 12.67 36.45 25.81
N ASP A 10 12.84 35.27 26.37
CA ASP A 10 14.19 34.72 26.55
C ASP A 10 14.22 33.21 26.29
N HIS A 11 14.99 32.87 25.25
CA HIS A 11 15.53 31.54 24.95
C HIS A 11 14.60 30.46 24.39
N THR A 12 13.96 30.74 23.25
CA THR A 12 13.60 29.65 22.31
C THR A 12 14.38 29.87 21.01
N GLU A 13 15.18 28.89 20.59
CA GLU A 13 15.81 28.93 19.27
C GLU A 13 14.71 29.00 18.20
N PRO A 14 14.80 29.93 17.25
CA PRO A 14 13.76 30.10 16.22
C PRO A 14 13.68 28.85 15.35
N HIS A 15 12.47 28.34 15.19
CA HIS A 15 12.20 27.22 14.26
C HIS A 15 12.46 27.70 12.81
N PRO A 16 12.98 26.86 11.91
CA PRO A 16 13.28 27.26 10.52
C PRO A 16 12.12 27.85 9.72
N SER A 17 10.89 27.66 10.18
CA SER A 17 9.67 28.24 9.60
C SER A 17 9.19 29.52 10.30
N ASP A 18 9.86 29.99 11.35
CA ASP A 18 9.48 31.18 12.06
C ASP A 18 9.94 32.42 11.27
N ASN A 19 9.02 33.33 11.02
CA ASN A 19 9.35 34.63 10.44
C ASN A 19 9.94 35.51 11.57
N PRO A 20 11.25 35.87 11.52
CA PRO A 20 11.90 36.59 12.60
C PRO A 20 11.31 38.00 12.87
N ASP A 21 10.51 38.53 11.95
CA ASP A 21 9.85 39.83 12.06
C ASP A 21 8.38 39.73 12.55
N ALA A 22 7.90 38.53 12.84
CA ALA A 22 6.53 38.30 13.25
C ALA A 22 6.37 38.55 14.77
N SER A 23 5.81 39.68 15.15
CA SER A 23 5.36 39.92 16.53
C SER A 23 4.14 39.03 16.84
N SER A 24 3.99 38.61 18.12
CA SER A 24 2.81 37.83 18.57
C SER A 24 1.47 38.46 18.14
N ARG A 25 1.44 39.79 18.04
CA ARG A 25 0.28 40.55 17.58
C ARG A 25 0.06 40.42 16.07
N SER A 26 1.12 40.38 15.25
CA SER A 26 1.01 40.19 13.79
C SER A 26 0.62 38.75 13.46
N VAL A 27 1.10 37.77 14.24
CA VAL A 27 0.68 36.36 14.11
C VAL A 27 -0.80 36.21 14.47
N LEU A 28 -1.23 36.78 15.61
CA LEU A 28 -2.65 36.75 16.00
C LEU A 28 -3.54 37.48 14.99
N TYR A 29 -3.10 38.62 14.46
CA TYR A 29 -3.83 39.36 13.43
C TYR A 29 -3.89 38.56 12.12
N GLY A 30 -2.81 37.89 11.74
CA GLY A 30 -2.78 36.95 10.62
C GLY A 30 -3.72 35.77 10.81
N VAL A 31 -3.79 35.18 12.02
CA VAL A 31 -4.73 34.11 12.35
C VAL A 31 -6.19 34.58 12.31
N VAL A 32 -6.47 35.80 12.83
CA VAL A 32 -7.83 36.36 12.81
C VAL A 32 -8.25 36.83 11.42
N GLN A 33 -7.31 37.36 10.62
CA GLN A 33 -7.57 37.75 9.24
C GLN A 33 -7.37 36.61 8.23
N HIS A 34 -6.76 35.52 8.64
CA HIS A 34 -6.67 34.37 7.80
C HIS A 34 -8.11 33.86 7.59
N SER A 35 -8.70 34.27 6.48
CA SER A 35 -9.78 33.50 5.90
C SER A 35 -9.14 32.15 5.55
N GLY A 36 -9.21 31.23 6.50
CA GLY A 36 -8.86 29.83 6.30
C GLY A 36 -9.53 29.35 5.02
N ALA A 37 -9.08 28.28 4.42
CA ALA A 37 -9.73 27.68 3.26
C ALA A 37 -11.23 27.89 3.41
N GLU A 38 -11.92 28.34 2.35
CA GLU A 38 -13.34 28.75 2.34
C GLU A 38 -14.32 27.63 2.74
N LEU A 39 -13.86 26.72 3.60
CA LEU A 39 -14.62 25.60 4.14
C LEU A 39 -15.29 26.05 5.43
N SER A 40 -16.58 25.85 5.53
CA SER A 40 -17.33 26.00 6.78
C SER A 40 -16.78 25.02 7.82
N ALA A 41 -17.01 25.28 9.12
CA ALA A 41 -16.62 24.36 10.19
C ALA A 41 -17.19 22.94 9.98
N HIS A 42 -18.37 22.83 9.38
CA HIS A 42 -19.00 21.56 9.03
C HIS A 42 -18.24 20.84 7.90
N GLU A 43 -17.85 21.56 6.87
CA GLU A 43 -17.05 21.02 5.75
C GLU A 43 -15.66 20.61 6.23
N THR A 44 -15.04 21.36 7.13
CA THR A 44 -13.77 20.99 7.76
C THR A 44 -13.90 19.70 8.57
N ILE A 45 -14.94 19.58 9.40
CA ILE A 45 -15.20 18.34 10.17
C ILE A 45 -15.45 17.17 9.23
N THR A 46 -16.20 17.37 8.17
CA THR A 46 -16.47 16.32 7.18
C THR A 46 -15.20 15.91 6.43
N ALA A 47 -14.37 16.88 6.03
CA ALA A 47 -13.09 16.61 5.38
C ALA A 47 -12.12 15.85 6.31
N GLU A 48 -12.09 16.20 7.59
CA GLU A 48 -11.30 15.49 8.60
C GLU A 48 -11.83 14.06 8.82
N GLN A 49 -13.14 13.87 8.93
CA GLN A 49 -13.75 12.54 9.04
C GLN A 49 -13.47 11.68 7.81
N ASP A 50 -13.53 12.26 6.61
CA ASP A 50 -13.17 11.58 5.36
C ASP A 50 -11.69 11.22 5.32
N HIS A 51 -10.82 12.10 5.85
CA HIS A 51 -9.39 11.83 5.97
C HIS A 51 -9.12 10.64 6.90
N TRP A 52 -9.71 10.64 8.10
CA TRP A 52 -9.57 9.54 9.06
C TRP A 52 -10.13 8.22 8.54
N GLY A 53 -11.16 8.26 7.71
CA GLY A 53 -11.74 7.10 7.04
C GLY A 53 -11.03 6.70 5.74
N SER A 54 -9.99 7.42 5.31
CA SER A 54 -9.29 7.15 4.05
C SER A 54 -8.51 5.84 4.08
N ILE A 55 -8.33 5.22 2.92
CA ILE A 55 -7.49 4.02 2.79
C ILE A 55 -6.04 4.33 3.16
N ALA A 56 -5.55 5.55 2.96
CA ALA A 56 -4.22 5.95 3.40
C ALA A 56 -4.05 5.77 4.91
N GLN A 57 -4.96 6.33 5.70
CA GLN A 57 -4.94 6.26 7.16
C GLN A 57 -5.17 4.83 7.67
N LEU A 58 -6.22 4.17 7.19
CA LEU A 58 -6.54 2.79 7.57
C LEU A 58 -5.41 1.82 7.23
N ALA A 59 -4.71 2.02 6.09
CA ALA A 59 -3.55 1.22 5.72
C ALA A 59 -2.36 1.48 6.65
N ALA A 60 -2.09 2.74 7.02
CA ALA A 60 -1.02 3.06 7.96
C ALA A 60 -1.26 2.41 9.33
N GLU A 61 -2.50 2.45 9.82
CA GLU A 61 -2.89 1.75 11.06
C GLU A 61 -2.71 0.23 10.93
N TYR A 62 -3.20 -0.35 9.82
CA TYR A 62 -3.06 -1.77 9.56
C TYR A 62 -1.58 -2.19 9.52
N GLU A 63 -0.75 -1.46 8.78
CA GLU A 63 0.68 -1.74 8.63
C GLU A 63 1.44 -1.61 9.96
N THR A 64 1.05 -0.65 10.81
CA THR A 64 1.61 -0.48 12.16
C THR A 64 1.28 -1.68 13.06
N VAL A 65 0.01 -2.09 13.12
CA VAL A 65 -0.42 -3.27 13.88
C VAL A 65 0.24 -4.54 13.34
N ALA A 66 0.33 -4.69 12.01
CA ALA A 66 0.98 -5.84 11.36
C ALA A 66 2.48 -5.91 11.67
N ALA A 67 3.18 -4.78 11.69
CA ALA A 67 4.59 -4.73 12.05
C ALA A 67 4.80 -5.17 13.51
N ALA A 68 3.97 -4.70 14.43
CA ALA A 68 4.01 -5.10 15.84
C ALA A 68 3.67 -6.59 16.01
N ALA A 69 2.61 -7.08 15.34
CA ALA A 69 2.14 -8.46 15.44
C ALA A 69 3.14 -9.50 14.90
N GLN A 70 3.97 -9.12 13.92
CA GLN A 70 4.91 -10.02 13.27
C GLN A 70 6.38 -9.78 13.70
N LYS A 71 6.65 -8.84 14.61
CA LYS A 71 8.01 -8.44 14.99
C LYS A 71 8.87 -9.63 15.44
N ASP A 72 8.37 -10.42 16.37
CA ASP A 72 9.11 -11.54 16.96
C ASP A 72 9.34 -12.65 15.94
N ARG A 73 8.37 -12.92 15.08
CA ARG A 73 8.49 -13.88 13.98
C ARG A 73 9.60 -13.48 13.00
N TRP A 74 9.63 -12.22 12.59
CA TRP A 74 10.68 -11.75 11.68
C TRP A 74 12.04 -11.67 12.35
N ALA A 75 12.09 -11.33 13.65
CA ALA A 75 13.33 -11.37 14.42
C ALA A 75 13.90 -12.80 14.51
N ALA A 76 13.04 -13.79 14.75
CA ALA A 76 13.46 -15.20 14.74
C ALA A 76 13.98 -15.63 13.36
N LEU A 77 13.25 -15.32 12.27
CA LEU A 77 13.68 -15.61 10.91
C LEU A 77 15.07 -15.02 10.60
N ILE A 78 15.34 -13.78 11.04
CA ILE A 78 16.62 -13.10 10.82
C ILE A 78 17.73 -13.82 11.59
N ARG A 79 17.53 -14.18 12.86
CA ARG A 79 18.51 -14.93 13.66
C ARG A 79 18.80 -16.33 13.08
N ASP A 80 17.78 -16.98 12.54
CA ASP A 80 17.90 -18.32 11.96
C ASP A 80 18.36 -18.32 10.50
N SER A 81 18.68 -17.14 9.92
CA SER A 81 18.97 -17.01 8.48
C SER A 81 20.40 -17.32 8.06
N GLY A 82 21.31 -17.53 9.03
CA GLY A 82 22.74 -17.76 8.76
C GLY A 82 23.61 -16.50 8.89
N LEU A 83 23.05 -15.40 9.40
CA LEU A 83 23.81 -14.27 9.93
C LEU A 83 24.50 -14.69 11.23
N ASP A 84 25.66 -14.11 11.54
CA ASP A 84 26.20 -14.20 12.89
C ASP A 84 25.41 -13.32 13.87
N ASP A 85 25.66 -13.48 15.18
CA ASP A 85 24.89 -12.80 16.22
C ASP A 85 25.01 -11.27 16.12
N GLU A 86 26.19 -10.73 15.80
CA GLU A 86 26.45 -9.30 15.67
C GLU A 86 25.72 -8.72 14.45
N GLN A 87 25.78 -9.43 13.33
CA GLN A 87 25.05 -9.06 12.10
C GLN A 87 23.54 -9.09 12.30
N ALA A 88 23.02 -10.15 12.95
CA ALA A 88 21.60 -10.28 13.24
C ALA A 88 21.11 -9.15 14.15
N ASP A 89 21.85 -8.85 15.22
CA ASP A 89 21.50 -7.75 16.13
C ASP A 89 21.58 -6.38 15.42
N SER A 90 22.58 -6.17 14.56
CA SER A 90 22.68 -4.97 13.72
C SER A 90 21.43 -4.79 12.83
N VAL A 91 20.93 -5.87 12.21
CA VAL A 91 19.68 -5.82 11.41
C VAL A 91 18.48 -5.46 12.27
N LEU A 92 18.37 -6.03 13.48
CA LEU A 92 17.22 -5.83 14.36
C LEU A 92 17.10 -4.41 14.94
N VAL A 93 18.22 -3.70 15.09
CA VAL A 93 18.26 -2.31 15.58
C VAL A 93 18.32 -1.27 14.46
N SER A 94 18.47 -1.72 13.20
CA SER A 94 18.53 -0.81 12.05
C SER A 94 17.21 -0.05 11.82
N ASP A 95 17.32 1.21 11.42
CA ASP A 95 16.18 2.01 10.95
C ASP A 95 15.48 1.37 9.72
N ALA A 96 16.20 0.56 8.97
CA ALA A 96 15.66 -0.15 7.81
C ALA A 96 14.92 -1.45 8.17
N PHE A 97 14.93 -1.88 9.45
CA PHE A 97 14.24 -3.10 9.89
C PHE A 97 12.74 -3.07 9.55
N GLY A 98 12.08 -1.93 9.77
CA GLY A 98 10.66 -1.76 9.42
C GLY A 98 10.38 -1.96 7.91
N ALA A 99 11.24 -1.40 7.06
CA ALA A 99 11.12 -1.56 5.60
C ALA A 99 11.39 -3.01 5.17
N LEU A 100 12.39 -3.66 5.75
CA LEU A 100 12.70 -5.07 5.49
C LEU A 100 11.51 -5.98 5.87
N THR A 101 10.94 -5.81 7.06
CA THR A 101 9.81 -6.64 7.53
C THR A 101 8.53 -6.39 6.73
N ALA A 102 8.30 -5.18 6.27
CA ALA A 102 7.21 -4.86 5.34
C ALA A 102 7.39 -5.57 3.99
N GLU A 103 8.63 -5.67 3.48
CA GLU A 103 8.93 -6.41 2.26
C GLU A 103 8.79 -7.92 2.44
N LEU A 104 9.21 -8.48 3.59
CA LEU A 104 8.99 -9.88 3.94
C LEU A 104 7.50 -10.22 3.91
N ARG A 105 6.66 -9.40 4.55
CA ARG A 105 5.19 -9.54 4.52
C ARG A 105 4.64 -9.45 3.10
N ARG A 106 5.15 -8.51 2.29
CA ARG A 106 4.73 -8.36 0.89
C ARG A 106 5.07 -9.58 0.06
N ALA A 107 6.27 -10.12 0.21
CA ALA A 107 6.71 -11.31 -0.48
C ALA A 107 5.89 -12.54 -0.07
N GLU A 108 5.62 -12.71 1.22
CA GLU A 108 4.75 -13.77 1.74
C GLU A 108 3.32 -13.67 1.21
N ALA A 109 2.75 -12.46 1.18
CA ALA A 109 1.42 -12.22 0.60
C ALA A 109 1.36 -12.56 -0.91
N ASN A 110 2.48 -12.49 -1.61
CA ASN A 110 2.65 -12.94 -3.01
C ASN A 110 3.05 -14.42 -3.12
N HIS A 111 2.88 -15.20 -2.06
CA HIS A 111 3.14 -16.64 -2.01
C HIS A 111 4.62 -17.04 -2.22
N HIS A 112 5.57 -16.15 -1.91
CA HIS A 112 6.96 -16.57 -1.80
C HIS A 112 7.17 -17.36 -0.51
N ASP A 113 7.94 -18.44 -0.59
CA ASP A 113 8.39 -19.23 0.56
C ASP A 113 9.57 -18.49 1.22
N ILE A 114 9.23 -17.65 2.20
CA ILE A 114 10.18 -16.74 2.84
C ILE A 114 11.20 -17.51 3.68
N ASP A 115 10.78 -18.57 4.35
CA ASP A 115 11.65 -19.39 5.20
C ASP A 115 12.76 -20.04 4.38
N ARG A 116 12.52 -20.32 3.10
CA ARG A 116 13.55 -20.82 2.17
C ARG A 116 14.28 -19.72 1.38
N LEU A 117 13.58 -18.64 1.06
CA LEU A 117 14.13 -17.57 0.24
C LEU A 117 15.13 -16.72 1.03
N PHE A 118 14.76 -16.31 2.25
CA PHE A 118 15.54 -15.34 3.01
C PHE A 118 16.95 -15.84 3.37
N PRO A 119 17.17 -17.06 3.88
CA PRO A 119 18.51 -17.58 4.12
C PRO A 119 19.39 -17.64 2.86
N ARG A 120 18.80 -17.91 1.69
CA ARG A 120 19.54 -17.90 0.41
C ARG A 120 19.99 -16.49 0.02
N LEU A 121 19.18 -15.46 0.34
CA LEU A 121 19.56 -14.07 0.09
C LEU A 121 20.68 -13.61 1.05
N VAL A 122 20.69 -14.10 2.27
CA VAL A 122 21.77 -13.89 3.23
C VAL A 122 23.06 -14.52 2.70
N ALA A 123 23.02 -15.79 2.30
CA ALA A 123 24.19 -16.55 1.82
C ALA A 123 24.69 -16.11 0.44
N ALA A 124 23.94 -15.34 -0.34
CA ALA A 124 24.28 -14.99 -1.72
C ALA A 124 25.55 -14.16 -1.85
N ARG A 125 25.87 -13.31 -0.88
CA ARG A 125 27.08 -12.47 -0.81
C ARG A 125 27.28 -11.98 0.63
N GLY A 126 28.53 -11.86 1.07
CA GLY A 126 28.90 -11.28 2.37
C GLY A 126 28.43 -9.84 2.55
N PHE A 127 28.66 -9.30 3.74
CA PHE A 127 28.21 -7.96 4.15
C PHE A 127 29.36 -7.06 4.57
N ASP A 128 30.62 -7.44 4.24
CA ASP A 128 31.84 -6.73 4.70
C ASP A 128 31.87 -5.27 4.29
N ASP A 129 31.26 -4.94 3.14
CA ASP A 129 31.19 -3.58 2.59
C ASP A 129 29.84 -2.88 2.90
N ALA A 130 28.99 -3.48 3.75
CA ALA A 130 27.64 -2.96 3.97
C ALA A 130 27.60 -2.00 5.16
N GLU A 131 27.24 -0.74 4.92
CA GLU A 131 26.93 0.21 6.00
C GLU A 131 25.69 -0.20 6.82
N ASP A 132 24.75 -0.88 6.19
CA ASP A 132 23.47 -1.29 6.80
C ASP A 132 23.01 -2.60 6.15
N ILE A 133 23.16 -3.69 6.89
CA ILE A 133 22.79 -5.04 6.43
C ILE A 133 21.29 -5.15 6.14
N ALA A 134 20.43 -4.49 6.92
CA ALA A 134 18.99 -4.51 6.71
C ALA A 134 18.60 -3.86 5.37
N LYS A 135 19.25 -2.75 4.97
CA LYS A 135 19.04 -2.12 3.65
C LYS A 135 19.46 -3.05 2.52
N VAL A 136 20.61 -3.72 2.67
CA VAL A 136 21.10 -4.69 1.66
C VAL A 136 20.12 -5.85 1.52
N LEU A 137 19.65 -6.42 2.63
CA LEU A 137 18.68 -7.52 2.62
C LEU A 137 17.32 -7.09 2.06
N HIS A 138 16.85 -5.91 2.42
CA HIS A 138 15.63 -5.32 1.82
C HIS A 138 15.76 -5.22 0.29
N TYR A 139 16.87 -4.67 -0.21
CA TYR A 139 17.12 -4.55 -1.65
C TYR A 139 17.19 -5.93 -2.34
N ARG A 140 17.95 -6.89 -1.76
CA ARG A 140 18.03 -8.25 -2.32
C ARG A 140 16.67 -8.93 -2.38
N LEU A 141 15.87 -8.80 -1.32
CA LEU A 141 14.52 -9.36 -1.23
C LEU A 141 13.59 -8.72 -2.27
N ALA A 142 13.53 -7.39 -2.32
CA ALA A 142 12.72 -6.67 -3.30
C ALA A 142 13.07 -7.06 -4.74
N ARG A 143 14.36 -7.19 -5.05
CA ARG A 143 14.82 -7.63 -6.38
C ARG A 143 14.44 -9.08 -6.68
N ALA A 144 14.58 -9.98 -5.72
CA ALA A 144 14.25 -11.40 -5.89
C ALA A 144 12.74 -11.64 -6.08
N THR A 145 11.90 -10.78 -5.48
CA THR A 145 10.44 -10.88 -5.51
C THR A 145 9.78 -9.99 -6.58
N ALA A 146 10.55 -9.08 -7.22
CA ALA A 146 10.06 -8.21 -8.29
C ALA A 146 9.62 -8.97 -9.54
N GLN A 147 10.26 -10.10 -9.83
CA GLN A 147 9.84 -10.99 -10.90
C GLN A 147 8.71 -11.86 -10.38
N THR A 148 7.51 -11.63 -10.88
CA THR A 148 6.38 -12.57 -10.72
C THR A 148 6.91 -13.95 -11.12
N ALA A 149 6.94 -14.87 -10.16
CA ALA A 149 7.38 -16.23 -10.41
C ALA A 149 6.66 -16.77 -11.64
N GLY A 150 7.38 -16.82 -12.77
CA GLY A 150 6.89 -17.47 -13.98
C GLY A 150 6.64 -18.93 -13.64
N SER A 151 5.44 -19.39 -13.65
CA SER A 151 4.97 -20.76 -13.56
C SER A 151 3.74 -20.95 -12.67
N ALA A 152 3.60 -22.05 -11.97
CA ALA A 152 2.42 -22.46 -11.22
C ALA A 152 1.98 -21.47 -10.10
N ARG A 153 2.88 -20.68 -9.52
CA ARG A 153 2.56 -19.67 -8.48
C ARG A 153 1.77 -18.47 -9.01
N ALA A 154 1.94 -18.12 -10.28
CA ALA A 154 1.17 -17.03 -10.92
C ALA A 154 -0.36 -17.33 -11.01
N ARG A 155 -0.78 -18.55 -10.68
CA ARG A 155 -2.19 -18.96 -10.71
C ARG A 155 -2.93 -18.66 -9.40
N VAL A 156 -2.20 -18.41 -8.32
CA VAL A 156 -2.79 -18.08 -7.01
C VAL A 156 -2.78 -16.59 -6.83
N ALA A 157 -3.95 -16.01 -6.57
CA ALA A 157 -4.06 -14.57 -6.32
C ALA A 157 -3.32 -14.19 -5.04
N PRO A 158 -2.56 -13.08 -5.04
CA PRO A 158 -1.88 -12.61 -3.83
C PRO A 158 -2.89 -12.25 -2.75
N ARG A 159 -2.49 -12.44 -1.49
CA ARG A 159 -3.31 -12.14 -0.30
C ARG A 159 -3.24 -10.65 0.02
N LEU A 160 -4.08 -9.86 -0.64
CA LEU A 160 -4.11 -8.41 -0.54
C LEU A 160 -5.47 -7.91 -0.07
N ILE A 161 -5.46 -6.87 0.75
CA ILE A 161 -6.63 -6.11 1.16
C ILE A 161 -6.88 -5.03 0.11
N ALA A 162 -8.10 -4.92 -0.37
CA ALA A 162 -8.52 -4.04 -1.47
C ALA A 162 -7.59 -4.12 -2.71
N GLY A 163 -6.88 -5.24 -2.88
CA GLY A 163 -5.94 -5.48 -3.96
C GLY A 163 -4.61 -4.72 -3.86
N LEU A 164 -4.33 -4.02 -2.76
CA LEU A 164 -3.15 -3.16 -2.59
C LEU A 164 -2.30 -3.54 -1.37
N ILE A 165 -2.90 -3.73 -0.20
CA ILE A 165 -2.19 -3.85 1.07
C ILE A 165 -1.91 -5.32 1.37
N ALA A 166 -0.65 -5.66 1.62
CA ALA A 166 -0.25 -7.02 1.93
C ALA A 166 -0.84 -7.49 3.27
N ARG A 167 -1.56 -8.61 3.25
CA ARG A 167 -2.15 -9.18 4.44
C ARG A 167 -1.07 -9.75 5.35
N ALA A 168 -1.19 -9.48 6.66
CA ALA A 168 -0.36 -10.08 7.68
C ALA A 168 -0.93 -11.45 8.06
N ASP A 169 -0.09 -12.47 7.98
CA ASP A 169 -0.42 -13.85 8.34
C ASP A 169 0.62 -14.41 9.33
N GLY A 170 0.34 -15.60 9.87
CA GLY A 170 1.23 -16.29 10.79
C GLY A 170 0.84 -16.17 12.26
N PRO A 171 1.71 -16.63 13.17
CA PRO A 171 1.46 -16.60 14.60
C PRO A 171 1.36 -15.16 15.12
N MET A 172 0.34 -14.87 15.88
CA MET A 172 0.12 -13.60 16.56
C MET A 172 -0.93 -13.80 17.67
N THR A 173 -1.03 -12.85 18.60
CA THR A 173 -2.06 -12.88 19.64
C THR A 173 -3.45 -12.67 19.05
N ASP A 174 -4.48 -13.17 19.72
CA ASP A 174 -5.87 -13.01 19.28
C ASP A 174 -6.27 -11.52 19.24
N GLN A 175 -5.77 -10.71 20.16
CA GLN A 175 -6.00 -9.26 20.16
C GLN A 175 -5.44 -8.60 18.89
N MET A 176 -4.20 -8.92 18.50
CA MET A 176 -3.59 -8.40 17.27
C MET A 176 -4.35 -8.88 16.03
N ARG A 177 -4.75 -10.15 16.00
CA ARG A 177 -5.57 -10.70 14.92
C ARG A 177 -6.89 -9.96 14.78
N GLN A 178 -7.60 -9.74 15.89
CA GLN A 178 -8.86 -9.00 15.88
C GLN A 178 -8.68 -7.57 15.39
N ALA A 179 -7.64 -6.88 15.84
CA ALA A 179 -7.33 -5.51 15.39
C ALA A 179 -7.03 -5.45 13.89
N LEU A 180 -6.27 -6.42 13.34
CA LEU A 180 -5.99 -6.52 11.91
C LEU A 180 -7.25 -6.84 11.10
N ASP A 181 -8.09 -7.76 11.57
CA ASP A 181 -9.33 -8.12 10.88
C ASP A 181 -10.34 -6.96 10.87
N GLU A 182 -10.36 -6.13 11.90
CA GLU A 182 -11.17 -4.91 11.94
C GLU A 182 -10.71 -3.90 10.87
N ARG A 183 -9.40 -3.58 10.82
CA ARG A 183 -8.85 -2.67 9.80
C ARG A 183 -9.00 -3.21 8.40
N HIS A 184 -8.81 -4.52 8.21
CA HIS A 184 -9.08 -5.18 6.94
C HIS A 184 -10.52 -4.92 6.47
N ARG A 185 -11.52 -5.14 7.35
CA ARG A 185 -12.93 -4.90 7.01
C ARG A 185 -13.20 -3.44 6.67
N LEU A 186 -12.66 -2.49 7.43
CA LEU A 186 -12.81 -1.06 7.18
C LEU A 186 -12.22 -0.65 5.83
N ILE A 187 -11.01 -1.13 5.49
CA ILE A 187 -10.37 -0.86 4.19
C ILE A 187 -11.23 -1.39 3.02
N GLU A 188 -11.74 -2.63 3.15
CA GLU A 188 -12.59 -3.23 2.12
C GLU A 188 -13.93 -2.49 1.95
N GLN A 189 -14.54 -2.06 3.06
CA GLN A 189 -15.75 -1.24 3.06
C GLN A 189 -15.51 0.12 2.42
N ARG A 190 -14.42 0.82 2.81
CA ARG A 190 -14.04 2.11 2.22
C ARG A 190 -13.80 2.00 0.73
N ALA A 191 -13.02 1.00 0.28
CA ALA A 191 -12.77 0.77 -1.14
C ALA A 191 -14.06 0.56 -1.95
N SER A 192 -15.03 -0.14 -1.37
CA SER A 192 -16.34 -0.34 -1.99
C SER A 192 -17.16 0.95 -2.03
N ALA A 193 -17.21 1.70 -0.93
CA ALA A 193 -17.94 2.96 -0.84
C ALA A 193 -17.38 4.02 -1.81
N VAL A 194 -16.05 4.14 -1.91
CA VAL A 194 -15.41 5.06 -2.88
C VAL A 194 -15.78 4.71 -4.32
N LEU A 195 -15.79 3.42 -4.67
CA LEU A 195 -16.23 3.00 -6.01
C LEU A 195 -17.69 3.33 -6.24
N ASP A 196 -18.58 3.00 -5.30
CA ASP A 196 -20.03 3.20 -5.44
C ASP A 196 -20.38 4.68 -5.58
N THR A 197 -19.81 5.54 -4.76
CA THR A 197 -19.94 6.99 -4.86
C THR A 197 -19.44 7.49 -6.22
N ALA A 198 -18.28 7.04 -6.66
CA ALA A 198 -17.73 7.47 -7.94
C ALA A 198 -18.60 7.06 -9.15
N LEU A 199 -19.21 5.88 -9.10
CA LEU A 199 -20.14 5.41 -10.13
C LEU A 199 -21.46 6.20 -10.11
N THR A 200 -22.02 6.47 -8.93
CA THR A 200 -23.24 7.25 -8.74
C THR A 200 -23.06 8.68 -9.24
N ASP A 201 -21.94 9.31 -8.86
CA ASP A 201 -21.59 10.67 -9.28
C ASP A 201 -21.08 10.76 -10.72
N LYS A 202 -20.94 9.63 -11.40
CA LYS A 202 -20.40 9.54 -12.78
C LYS A 202 -19.05 10.25 -12.90
N LYS A 203 -18.15 10.08 -11.90
CA LYS A 203 -16.82 10.70 -11.91
C LYS A 203 -16.11 10.41 -13.24
N PRO A 204 -15.39 11.38 -13.84
CA PRO A 204 -14.82 11.23 -15.19
C PRO A 204 -13.91 10.00 -15.38
N TRP A 205 -13.14 9.64 -14.34
CA TRP A 205 -12.24 8.49 -14.39
C TRP A 205 -12.97 7.14 -14.51
N THR A 206 -14.24 7.04 -14.05
CA THR A 206 -15.02 5.78 -14.11
C THR A 206 -15.36 5.39 -15.53
N ARG A 207 -15.47 6.36 -16.46
CA ARG A 207 -15.74 6.09 -17.87
C ARG A 207 -14.68 5.19 -18.52
N LYS A 208 -13.44 5.26 -18.03
CA LYS A 208 -12.32 4.46 -18.54
C LYS A 208 -12.26 3.05 -17.95
N LEU A 209 -13.14 2.73 -16.99
CA LEU A 209 -13.28 1.36 -16.48
C LEU A 209 -14.09 0.44 -17.42
N GLY A 210 -14.80 1.03 -18.38
CA GLY A 210 -15.74 0.31 -19.22
C GLY A 210 -17.08 0.05 -18.53
N PRO A 211 -18.09 -0.43 -19.26
CA PRO A 211 -19.41 -0.72 -18.71
C PRO A 211 -19.37 -1.94 -17.78
N THR A 212 -20.23 -1.93 -16.77
CA THR A 212 -20.48 -3.11 -15.93
C THR A 212 -21.10 -4.22 -16.79
N PRO A 213 -20.54 -5.43 -16.83
CA PRO A 213 -21.13 -6.55 -17.56
C PRO A 213 -22.49 -6.96 -16.98
N ASP A 214 -23.40 -7.46 -17.86
CA ASP A 214 -24.72 -7.94 -17.44
C ASP A 214 -24.66 -9.31 -16.76
N GLU A 215 -23.68 -10.16 -17.14
CA GLU A 215 -23.50 -11.48 -16.54
C GLU A 215 -22.94 -11.34 -15.12
N GLU A 216 -23.61 -11.93 -14.14
CA GLU A 216 -23.33 -11.76 -12.71
C GLU A 216 -21.88 -12.09 -12.32
N LYS A 217 -21.31 -13.17 -12.87
CA LYS A 217 -19.93 -13.58 -12.59
C LYS A 217 -18.92 -12.59 -13.19
N ALA A 218 -19.20 -12.08 -14.39
CA ALA A 218 -18.40 -11.05 -15.03
C ALA A 218 -18.52 -9.71 -14.29
N ALA A 219 -19.71 -9.33 -13.86
CA ALA A 219 -19.97 -8.14 -13.06
C ALA A 219 -19.20 -8.17 -11.71
N ARG A 220 -19.20 -9.31 -11.02
CA ARG A 220 -18.40 -9.50 -9.79
C ARG A 220 -16.90 -9.33 -10.04
N ARG A 221 -16.36 -9.89 -11.11
CA ARG A 221 -14.95 -9.75 -11.50
C ARG A 221 -14.61 -8.30 -11.87
N TRP A 222 -15.50 -7.66 -12.63
CA TRP A 222 -15.37 -6.25 -12.99
C TRP A 222 -15.33 -5.38 -11.75
N ARG A 223 -16.31 -5.55 -10.82
CA ARG A 223 -16.39 -4.79 -9.57
C ARG A 223 -15.15 -4.99 -8.70
N SER A 224 -14.63 -6.22 -8.59
CA SER A 224 -13.39 -6.51 -7.87
C SER A 224 -12.20 -5.72 -8.45
N SER A 225 -12.05 -5.67 -9.77
CA SER A 225 -10.97 -4.92 -10.42
C SER A 225 -11.18 -3.40 -10.31
N ALA A 226 -12.40 -2.91 -10.50
CA ALA A 226 -12.74 -1.49 -10.37
C ALA A 226 -12.47 -0.97 -8.95
N ARG A 227 -12.75 -1.79 -7.93
CA ARG A 227 -12.47 -1.49 -6.52
C ARG A 227 -10.98 -1.30 -6.24
N VAL A 228 -10.08 -2.06 -6.88
CA VAL A 228 -8.63 -1.85 -6.76
C VAL A 228 -8.22 -0.46 -7.27
N VAL A 229 -8.79 -0.03 -8.40
CA VAL A 229 -8.54 1.32 -8.94
C VAL A 229 -9.08 2.40 -8.00
N ALA A 230 -10.29 2.22 -7.46
CA ALA A 230 -10.88 3.14 -6.49
C ALA A 230 -10.04 3.23 -5.21
N ALA A 231 -9.59 2.09 -4.68
CA ALA A 231 -8.73 2.01 -3.52
C ALA A 231 -7.38 2.72 -3.73
N TYR A 232 -6.76 2.54 -4.89
CA TYR A 232 -5.54 3.25 -5.26
C TYR A 232 -5.75 4.75 -5.26
N ARG A 233 -6.85 5.23 -5.85
CA ARG A 233 -7.18 6.66 -5.88
C ARG A 233 -7.39 7.26 -4.50
N ASP A 234 -8.12 6.58 -3.64
CA ASP A 234 -8.38 7.03 -2.26
C ASP A 234 -7.08 7.02 -1.43
N ARG A 235 -6.27 5.97 -1.54
CA ARG A 235 -4.98 5.86 -0.84
C ARG A 235 -4.01 6.99 -1.17
N TYR A 236 -3.97 7.43 -2.41
CA TYR A 236 -3.04 8.45 -2.90
C TYR A 236 -3.71 9.79 -3.23
N GLN A 237 -4.94 9.99 -2.76
CA GLN A 237 -5.72 11.24 -2.89
C GLN A 237 -5.76 11.77 -4.33
N ILE A 238 -5.96 10.88 -5.31
CA ILE A 238 -5.94 11.22 -6.72
C ILE A 238 -7.26 11.88 -7.12
N THR A 239 -7.22 13.15 -7.45
CA THR A 239 -8.36 13.95 -7.92
C THR A 239 -8.45 14.05 -9.45
N ASP A 240 -7.38 13.68 -10.16
CA ASP A 240 -7.28 13.74 -11.62
C ASP A 240 -8.38 12.95 -12.34
N THR A 241 -8.69 13.33 -13.57
CA THR A 241 -9.66 12.65 -14.44
C THR A 241 -9.14 11.33 -15.04
N SER A 242 -7.83 11.11 -15.01
CA SER A 242 -7.23 9.82 -15.36
C SER A 242 -7.48 8.78 -14.25
N PRO A 243 -7.75 7.51 -14.57
CA PRO A 243 -7.97 6.47 -13.56
C PRO A 243 -6.87 6.32 -12.54
N LEU A 244 -5.61 6.51 -12.94
CA LEU A 244 -4.44 6.32 -12.08
C LEU A 244 -3.68 7.62 -11.78
N GLY A 245 -4.20 8.77 -12.22
CA GLY A 245 -3.58 10.06 -11.96
C GLY A 245 -2.15 10.21 -12.51
N PRO A 246 -1.36 11.11 -11.93
CA PRO A 246 0.02 11.37 -12.32
C PRO A 246 0.95 10.17 -12.04
N PRO A 247 2.19 10.18 -12.54
CA PRO A 247 3.19 9.17 -12.23
C PRO A 247 3.41 9.00 -10.72
N ALA A 248 3.76 7.80 -10.30
CA ALA A 248 4.03 7.48 -8.91
C ALA A 248 5.25 8.25 -8.39
N GLN A 249 5.15 8.77 -7.17
CA GLN A 249 6.17 9.63 -6.55
C GLN A 249 7.23 8.86 -5.74
N ASN A 250 6.90 7.64 -5.30
CA ASN A 250 7.78 6.79 -4.50
C ASN A 250 7.59 5.31 -4.84
N ASP A 251 8.48 4.45 -4.32
CA ASP A 251 8.49 3.03 -4.67
C ASP A 251 7.25 2.27 -4.18
N ALA A 252 6.72 2.60 -3.01
CA ALA A 252 5.48 2.01 -2.51
C ALA A 252 4.31 2.32 -3.45
N GLN A 253 4.19 3.57 -3.88
CA GLN A 253 3.18 3.98 -4.85
C GLN A 253 3.38 3.33 -6.22
N LYS A 254 4.64 3.11 -6.68
CA LYS A 254 4.92 2.39 -7.94
C LYS A 254 4.36 0.96 -7.90
N VAL A 255 4.57 0.25 -6.78
CA VAL A 255 4.04 -1.12 -6.60
C VAL A 255 2.52 -1.14 -6.65
N ASP A 256 1.86 -0.25 -5.91
CA ASP A 256 0.41 -0.18 -5.87
C ASP A 256 -0.17 0.28 -7.22
N ARG A 257 0.50 1.23 -7.89
CA ARG A 257 0.14 1.65 -9.23
C ARG A 257 0.18 0.48 -10.22
N ALA A 258 1.22 -0.34 -10.20
CA ALA A 258 1.33 -1.51 -11.07
C ALA A 258 0.19 -2.53 -10.85
N ARG A 259 -0.27 -2.69 -9.59
CA ARG A 259 -1.44 -3.49 -9.24
C ARG A 259 -2.73 -2.88 -9.80
N ALA A 260 -2.91 -1.58 -9.62
CA ALA A 260 -4.06 -0.84 -10.15
C ALA A 260 -4.07 -0.82 -11.70
N GLU A 261 -2.91 -0.71 -12.37
CA GLU A 261 -2.76 -0.85 -13.81
C GLU A 261 -3.17 -2.24 -14.29
N THR A 262 -2.77 -3.27 -13.56
CA THR A 262 -3.17 -4.65 -13.87
C THR A 262 -4.67 -4.85 -13.73
N ALA A 263 -5.28 -4.26 -12.69
CA ALA A 263 -6.72 -4.26 -12.51
C ALA A 263 -7.42 -3.50 -13.66
N LEU A 264 -6.93 -2.33 -14.03
CA LEU A 264 -7.47 -1.53 -15.14
C LEU A 264 -7.37 -2.27 -16.48
N ARG A 265 -6.26 -2.94 -16.77
CA ARG A 265 -6.12 -3.80 -17.98
C ARG A 265 -7.15 -4.92 -18.02
N ARG A 266 -7.46 -5.54 -16.88
CA ARG A 266 -8.50 -6.59 -16.80
C ARG A 266 -9.91 -6.06 -17.08
N LEU A 267 -10.18 -4.80 -16.73
CA LEU A 267 -11.45 -4.13 -17.01
C LEU A 267 -11.62 -3.80 -18.50
N THR A 268 -10.52 -3.41 -19.16
CA THR A 268 -10.53 -2.96 -20.56
C THR A 268 -10.19 -4.07 -21.55
N ALA A 269 -9.74 -5.24 -21.07
CA ALA A 269 -9.51 -6.39 -21.93
C ALA A 269 -10.85 -6.84 -22.54
N LYS A 270 -10.93 -6.85 -23.86
CA LYS A 270 -12.06 -7.48 -24.56
C LYS A 270 -12.19 -8.92 -24.05
N PRO A 271 -13.40 -9.42 -23.79
CA PRO A 271 -13.59 -10.82 -23.47
C PRO A 271 -12.99 -11.64 -24.62
N GLY A 272 -11.77 -12.15 -24.39
CA GLY A 272 -11.11 -13.03 -25.34
C GLY A 272 -11.97 -14.26 -25.53
N ARG A 273 -12.18 -14.69 -26.74
CA ARG A 273 -12.81 -15.95 -27.11
C ARG A 273 -12.00 -17.10 -26.50
N PRO A 274 -12.36 -17.66 -25.32
CA PRO A 274 -11.54 -18.70 -24.68
C PRO A 274 -11.64 -20.07 -25.38
N GLU A 275 -12.51 -20.21 -26.37
CA GLU A 275 -12.78 -21.49 -27.01
C GLU A 275 -12.06 -21.71 -28.37
N GLN A 276 -11.73 -20.64 -29.09
CA GLN A 276 -11.09 -20.79 -30.41
C GLN A 276 -9.59 -21.12 -30.31
N ASP A 277 -8.87 -20.56 -29.31
CA ASP A 277 -7.44 -20.86 -29.12
C ASP A 277 -7.20 -22.27 -28.60
N ARG A 278 -8.12 -22.83 -27.80
CA ARG A 278 -8.07 -24.25 -27.40
C ARG A 278 -8.40 -25.21 -28.55
N ALA A 279 -9.33 -24.84 -29.41
CA ALA A 279 -9.71 -25.66 -30.55
C ALA A 279 -8.61 -25.67 -31.63
N VAL A 280 -7.90 -24.57 -31.85
CA VAL A 280 -6.75 -24.48 -32.76
C VAL A 280 -5.56 -25.25 -32.21
N ALA A 281 -5.24 -25.14 -30.92
CA ALA A 281 -4.16 -25.91 -30.28
C ALA A 281 -4.45 -27.43 -30.29
N GLN A 282 -5.71 -27.82 -30.09
CA GLN A 282 -6.10 -29.25 -30.16
C GLN A 282 -6.12 -29.81 -31.64
N ARG A 283 -6.38 -28.98 -32.63
CA ARG A 283 -6.28 -29.40 -34.04
C ARG A 283 -4.82 -29.52 -34.49
N GLN A 284 -3.95 -28.58 -34.11
CA GLN A 284 -2.52 -28.67 -34.40
C GLN A 284 -1.80 -29.82 -33.69
N GLY A 285 -2.28 -30.24 -32.51
CA GLY A 285 -1.74 -31.39 -31.77
C GLY A 285 -2.20 -32.76 -32.34
N ARG A 286 -3.26 -32.78 -33.16
CA ARG A 286 -3.73 -34.01 -33.85
C ARG A 286 -3.07 -34.26 -35.23
N ASP A 287 -2.61 -33.21 -35.88
CA ASP A 287 -1.94 -33.33 -37.21
C ASP A 287 -0.43 -33.63 -37.08
N LEU A 288 0.14 -33.69 -35.89
CA LEU A 288 1.54 -34.08 -35.64
C LEU A 288 1.69 -35.47 -35.00
N GLY A 289 0.64 -36.25 -34.99
CA GLY A 289 0.62 -37.62 -34.47
C GLY A 289 0.61 -38.66 -35.57
N LEU A 290 1.76 -38.91 -36.19
CA LEU A 290 2.16 -40.13 -36.84
C LEU A 290 3.52 -40.55 -36.34
#